data_4461685844c15b49c5aa6dd86387b358
#
_entry.id   4461685844c15b49c5aa6dd86387b358
#
_cell.length_a   1.000
_cell.length_b   1.000
_cell.length_c   1.000
_cell.angle_alpha   90.00
_cell.angle_beta   90.00
_cell.angle_gamma   90.00
#
_symmetry.space_group_name_H-M   'P 1'
#
loop_
_entity.id
_entity.type
_entity.pdbx_description
1 polymer ?
#
loop_
_entity_poly.entity_id
_entity_poly.type
_entity_poly.pdbx_seq_one_letter_code
_entity_poly.pdbx_strand_id
1 'polypeptide(L)'
;PDVMHTKAAKGEKLERSIWSFRHLTLGVIAIFFYVGAEVSIGVNVNLNALELENSGQTLSFFGMKHIVIGGIDFGLPALLATLYWGGLMVGRIVSSYLKHISPRIQLTVTTILAASFTLIALVTNNLWLLVTVGLFHSVMWGCIFTLAITGLNKYTSKASGVFMMGVFGGAVFPFLQGILADSWGSWQYTWILVVICEL
;
A
#
# COMPACT_ATOMS: atom_id res chain seq x y z
N PRO A 1 -24.20 -1.98 -12.60
CA PRO A 1 -24.58 -1.90 -11.23
C PRO A 1 -24.97 -3.21 -10.59
N ASP A 2 -25.36 -4.28 -11.30
CA ASP A 2 -25.85 -5.54 -10.68
C ASP A 2 -24.80 -6.64 -10.48
N VAL A 3 -23.58 -6.29 -10.13
CA VAL A 3 -22.45 -7.24 -10.07
C VAL A 3 -22.38 -8.01 -8.73
N MET A 4 -23.20 -7.68 -7.72
CA MET A 4 -23.00 -8.18 -6.35
C MET A 4 -24.04 -9.18 -5.81
N HIS A 5 -25.01 -9.69 -6.55
CA HIS A 5 -26.16 -10.40 -5.96
C HIS A 5 -26.36 -11.86 -6.31
N THR A 6 -25.47 -12.53 -7.01
CA THR A 6 -25.54 -13.99 -7.15
C THR A 6 -24.61 -14.69 -6.14
N LYS A 7 -25.02 -14.74 -4.87
CA LYS A 7 -24.43 -15.73 -3.96
C LYS A 7 -24.76 -17.14 -4.49
N ALA A 8 -23.73 -17.96 -4.67
CA ALA A 8 -23.96 -19.37 -4.93
C ALA A 8 -24.89 -19.93 -3.85
N ALA A 9 -25.91 -20.70 -4.21
CA ALA A 9 -26.77 -21.38 -3.28
C ALA A 9 -25.90 -22.29 -2.39
N LYS A 10 -26.22 -22.36 -1.08
CA LYS A 10 -25.49 -23.23 -0.12
C LYS A 10 -25.51 -24.67 -0.66
N GLY A 11 -24.33 -25.16 -1.13
CA GLY A 11 -24.19 -26.53 -1.66
C GLY A 11 -24.04 -26.64 -3.19
N GLU A 12 -24.09 -25.54 -3.94
CA GLU A 12 -23.86 -25.56 -5.39
C GLU A 12 -22.38 -25.93 -5.67
N LYS A 13 -22.17 -27.05 -6.38
CA LYS A 13 -20.82 -27.45 -6.82
C LYS A 13 -20.32 -26.48 -7.87
N LEU A 14 -19.18 -25.85 -7.59
CA LEU A 14 -18.49 -25.00 -8.55
C LEU A 14 -17.81 -25.88 -9.61
N GLU A 15 -18.19 -25.74 -10.86
CA GLU A 15 -17.73 -26.56 -11.99
C GLU A 15 -16.27 -26.30 -12.37
N ARG A 16 -15.77 -25.10 -12.08
CA ARG A 16 -14.41 -24.67 -12.42
C ARG A 16 -13.58 -24.33 -11.19
N SER A 17 -12.28 -24.59 -11.27
CA SER A 17 -11.33 -24.10 -10.27
C SER A 17 -11.28 -22.56 -10.31
N ILE A 18 -11.17 -21.95 -9.13
CA ILE A 18 -11.00 -20.50 -8.98
C ILE A 18 -9.73 -19.99 -9.68
N TRP A 19 -8.67 -20.80 -9.63
CA TRP A 19 -7.39 -20.48 -10.26
C TRP A 19 -7.43 -20.46 -11.80
N SER A 20 -8.52 -20.92 -12.42
CA SER A 20 -8.72 -20.79 -13.88
C SER A 20 -9.02 -19.35 -14.32
N PHE A 21 -9.36 -18.46 -13.39
CA PHE A 21 -9.60 -17.05 -13.67
C PHE A 21 -8.31 -16.23 -13.58
N ARG A 22 -7.66 -16.01 -14.71
CA ARG A 22 -6.36 -15.30 -14.78
C ARG A 22 -6.36 -13.93 -14.07
N HIS A 23 -7.43 -13.16 -14.21
CA HIS A 23 -7.54 -11.84 -13.58
C HIS A 23 -7.60 -11.94 -12.05
N LEU A 24 -8.19 -13.00 -11.47
CA LEU A 24 -8.14 -13.25 -10.05
C LEU A 24 -6.72 -13.62 -9.60
N THR A 25 -6.06 -14.54 -10.31
CA THR A 25 -4.68 -14.94 -9.98
C THR A 25 -3.73 -13.74 -10.02
N LEU A 26 -3.81 -12.93 -11.07
CA LEU A 26 -3.04 -11.69 -11.17
C LEU A 26 -3.40 -10.68 -10.07
N GLY A 27 -4.69 -10.60 -9.71
CA GLY A 27 -5.15 -9.77 -8.60
C GLY A 27 -4.59 -10.20 -7.24
N VAL A 28 -4.49 -11.53 -6.98
CA VAL A 28 -3.87 -12.07 -5.75
C VAL A 28 -2.38 -11.72 -5.70
N ILE A 29 -1.68 -11.84 -6.83
CA ILE A 29 -0.26 -11.45 -6.91
C ILE A 29 -0.12 -9.94 -6.71
N ALA A 30 -0.92 -9.14 -7.40
CA ALA A 30 -0.89 -7.70 -7.30
C ALA A 30 -1.17 -7.21 -5.86
N ILE A 31 -2.18 -7.77 -5.18
CA ILE A 31 -2.48 -7.37 -3.80
C ILE A 31 -1.37 -7.78 -2.83
N PHE A 32 -0.69 -8.91 -3.09
CA PHE A 32 0.45 -9.36 -2.28
C PHE A 32 1.59 -8.35 -2.31
N PHE A 33 1.99 -7.90 -3.49
CA PHE A 33 3.03 -6.90 -3.64
C PHE A 33 2.58 -5.52 -3.16
N TYR A 34 1.37 -5.09 -3.53
CA TYR A 34 0.81 -3.81 -3.12
C TYR A 34 0.73 -3.67 -1.59
N VAL A 35 0.15 -4.65 -0.88
CA VAL A 35 0.04 -4.60 0.58
C VAL A 35 1.43 -4.68 1.21
N GLY A 36 2.36 -5.41 0.57
CA GLY A 36 3.76 -5.38 0.93
C GLY A 36 4.37 -3.99 0.90
N ALA A 37 4.18 -3.25 -0.20
CA ALA A 37 4.65 -1.87 -0.34
C ALA A 37 3.97 -0.93 0.68
N GLU A 38 2.62 -0.99 0.77
CA GLU A 38 1.83 -0.15 1.68
C GLU A 38 2.28 -0.29 3.12
N VAL A 39 2.37 -1.52 3.63
CA VAL A 39 2.74 -1.78 5.03
C VAL A 39 4.21 -1.48 5.26
N SER A 40 5.10 -1.75 4.29
CA SER A 40 6.51 -1.41 4.39
C SER A 40 6.72 0.09 4.61
N ILE A 41 6.05 0.94 3.83
CA ILE A 41 6.14 2.39 4.05
C ILE A 41 5.53 2.75 5.40
N GLY A 42 4.31 2.29 5.69
CA GLY A 42 3.57 2.66 6.90
C GLY A 42 4.26 2.28 8.21
N VAL A 43 5.05 1.19 8.21
CA VAL A 43 5.75 0.70 9.40
C VAL A 43 7.20 1.18 9.45
N ASN A 44 7.92 1.17 8.32
CA ASN A 44 9.37 1.35 8.31
C ASN A 44 9.82 2.80 8.05
N VAL A 45 8.92 3.70 7.64
CA VAL A 45 9.27 5.11 7.45
C VAL A 45 9.73 5.77 8.75
N ASN A 46 9.17 5.38 9.89
CA ASN A 46 9.59 5.88 11.20
C ASN A 46 10.99 5.37 11.59
N LEU A 47 11.35 4.14 11.22
CA LEU A 47 12.68 3.56 11.51
C LEU A 47 13.77 4.27 10.70
N ASN A 48 13.50 4.54 9.43
CA ASN A 48 14.40 5.37 8.61
C ASN A 48 14.52 6.80 9.17
N ALA A 49 13.43 7.38 9.65
CA ALA A 49 13.46 8.70 10.28
C ALA A 49 14.32 8.70 11.56
N LEU A 50 14.21 7.67 12.40
CA LEU A 50 15.06 7.50 13.59
C LEU A 50 16.54 7.34 13.23
N GLU A 51 16.86 6.60 12.16
CA GLU A 51 18.22 6.50 11.63
C GLU A 51 18.79 7.88 11.27
N LEU A 52 18.00 8.70 10.55
CA LEU A 52 18.40 10.05 10.18
C LEU A 52 18.62 10.95 11.39
N GLU A 53 17.73 10.92 12.37
CA GLU A 53 17.89 11.69 13.62
C GLU A 53 19.15 11.26 14.38
N ASN A 54 19.40 9.96 14.50
CA ASN A 54 20.59 9.41 15.16
C ASN A 54 21.90 9.75 14.43
N SER A 55 21.85 9.92 13.11
CA SER A 55 23.00 10.38 12.31
C SER A 55 23.22 11.89 12.36
N GLY A 56 22.42 12.63 13.13
CA GLY A 56 22.52 14.07 13.30
C GLY A 56 21.83 14.89 12.21
N GLN A 57 21.10 14.24 11.30
CA GLN A 57 20.26 14.94 10.34
C GLN A 57 18.99 15.46 11.02
N THR A 58 18.72 16.75 10.85
CA THR A 58 17.54 17.37 11.45
C THR A 58 16.34 17.21 10.53
N LEU A 59 15.44 16.32 10.87
CA LEU A 59 14.10 16.30 10.28
C LEU A 59 13.30 17.46 10.85
N SER A 60 12.52 18.13 10.00
CA SER A 60 11.63 19.19 10.44
C SER A 60 10.33 19.20 9.62
N PHE A 61 9.22 19.53 10.27
CA PHE A 61 7.94 19.79 9.64
C PHE A 61 7.60 21.27 9.85
N PHE A 62 7.67 22.07 8.80
CA PHE A 62 7.54 23.53 8.89
C PHE A 62 8.44 24.17 9.96
N GLY A 63 9.67 23.67 10.12
CA GLY A 63 10.63 24.17 11.13
C GLY A 63 10.43 23.62 12.55
N MET A 64 9.39 22.82 12.79
CA MET A 64 9.13 22.16 14.09
C MET A 64 9.77 20.78 14.13
N LYS A 65 10.42 20.44 15.24
CA LYS A 65 10.98 19.10 15.49
C LYS A 65 10.01 18.17 16.21
N HIS A 66 9.03 18.73 16.91
CA HIS A 66 8.01 18.03 17.66
C HIS A 66 6.67 18.72 17.42
N ILE A 67 5.60 17.95 17.42
CA ILE A 67 4.23 18.46 17.33
C ILE A 67 3.44 17.93 18.50
N VAL A 68 2.86 18.83 19.29
CA VAL A 68 1.99 18.46 20.42
C VAL A 68 0.54 18.55 19.97
N ILE A 69 -0.16 17.41 19.99
CA ILE A 69 -1.59 17.33 19.67
C ILE A 69 -2.31 16.70 20.86
N GLY A 70 -3.28 17.42 21.43
CA GLY A 70 -4.05 16.92 22.56
C GLY A 70 -3.24 16.60 23.82
N GLY A 71 -2.09 17.25 24.02
CA GLY A 71 -1.18 16.99 25.14
C GLY A 71 -0.20 15.82 24.92
N ILE A 72 -0.22 15.20 23.75
CA ILE A 72 0.72 14.13 23.37
C ILE A 72 1.79 14.74 22.46
N ASP A 73 3.06 14.56 22.85
CA ASP A 73 4.21 14.96 22.04
C ASP A 73 4.52 13.88 21.00
N PHE A 74 4.38 14.25 19.72
CA PHE A 74 4.71 13.41 18.59
C PHE A 74 6.10 13.81 18.07
N GLY A 75 7.10 12.96 18.29
CA GLY A 75 8.36 13.03 17.54
C GLY A 75 8.12 12.87 16.04
N LEU A 76 8.96 13.47 15.21
CA LEU A 76 8.81 13.43 13.75
C LEU A 76 8.73 12.02 13.15
N PRO A 77 9.48 11.01 13.62
CA PRO A 77 9.34 9.64 13.12
C PRO A 77 7.91 9.10 13.26
N ALA A 78 7.29 9.26 14.43
CA ALA A 78 5.92 8.82 14.67
C ALA A 78 4.90 9.64 13.85
N LEU A 79 5.17 10.93 13.66
CA LEU A 79 4.35 11.81 12.83
C LEU A 79 4.34 11.38 11.37
N LEU A 80 5.50 11.01 10.79
CA LEU A 80 5.59 10.54 9.41
C LEU A 80 4.71 9.31 9.17
N ALA A 81 4.78 8.30 10.05
CA ALA A 81 3.92 7.13 9.96
C ALA A 81 2.44 7.50 10.10
N THR A 82 2.10 8.37 11.05
CA THR A 82 0.72 8.84 11.27
C THR A 82 0.19 9.59 10.05
N LEU A 83 0.98 10.46 9.44
CA LEU A 83 0.60 11.20 8.24
C LEU A 83 0.47 10.30 7.01
N TYR A 84 1.29 9.27 6.89
CA TYR A 84 1.13 8.27 5.83
C TYR A 84 -0.23 7.56 5.93
N TRP A 85 -0.60 7.04 7.10
CA TRP A 85 -1.90 6.41 7.31
C TRP A 85 -3.06 7.41 7.20
N GLY A 86 -2.84 8.66 7.63
CA GLY A 86 -3.77 9.77 7.42
C GLY A 86 -3.97 10.08 5.93
N GLY A 87 -2.90 10.04 5.14
CA GLY A 87 -2.93 10.17 3.69
C GLY A 87 -3.79 9.10 3.01
N LEU A 88 -3.69 7.85 3.46
CA LEU A 88 -4.58 6.76 3.00
C LEU A 88 -6.05 7.08 3.26
N MET A 89 -6.38 7.62 4.44
CA MET A 89 -7.76 8.02 4.77
C MET A 89 -8.25 9.14 3.87
N VAL A 90 -7.49 10.21 3.74
CA VAL A 90 -7.83 11.37 2.89
C VAL A 90 -7.97 10.95 1.43
N GLY A 91 -7.04 10.18 0.91
CA GLY A 91 -7.07 9.70 -0.46
C GLY A 91 -8.29 8.82 -0.76
N ARG A 92 -8.78 8.01 0.21
CA ARG A 92 -10.04 7.25 0.05
C ARG A 92 -11.26 8.16 -0.06
N ILE A 93 -11.29 9.27 0.67
CA ILE A 93 -12.35 10.28 0.54
C ILE A 93 -12.30 10.89 -0.85
N VAL A 94 -11.13 11.35 -1.30
CA VAL A 94 -10.93 11.91 -2.65
C VAL A 94 -11.31 10.91 -3.74
N SER A 95 -10.88 9.66 -3.62
CA SER A 95 -11.19 8.57 -4.55
C SER A 95 -12.71 8.33 -4.69
N SER A 96 -13.49 8.60 -3.64
CA SER A 96 -14.94 8.45 -3.70
C SER A 96 -15.62 9.39 -4.71
N TYR A 97 -14.98 10.50 -5.05
CA TYR A 97 -15.44 11.45 -6.08
C TYR A 97 -14.97 11.06 -7.49
N LEU A 98 -13.99 10.17 -7.60
CA LEU A 98 -13.40 9.75 -8.88
C LEU A 98 -14.07 8.48 -9.47
N LYS A 99 -15.28 8.14 -9.04
CA LYS A 99 -16.00 6.92 -9.46
C LYS A 99 -16.29 6.84 -10.97
N HIS A 100 -16.25 7.97 -11.67
CA HIS A 100 -16.43 8.05 -13.12
C HIS A 100 -15.19 7.61 -13.91
N ILE A 101 -14.02 7.51 -13.26
CA ILE A 101 -12.78 7.06 -13.89
C ILE A 101 -12.67 5.54 -13.73
N SER A 102 -12.30 4.84 -14.81
CA SER A 102 -12.19 3.38 -14.77
C SER A 102 -11.12 2.92 -13.75
N PRO A 103 -11.34 1.81 -13.01
CA PRO A 103 -10.36 1.29 -12.04
C PRO A 103 -8.99 1.00 -12.65
N ARG A 104 -8.93 0.63 -13.94
CA ARG A 104 -7.67 0.39 -14.65
C ARG A 104 -6.83 1.66 -14.76
N ILE A 105 -7.45 2.77 -15.18
CA ILE A 105 -6.76 4.06 -15.32
C ILE A 105 -6.32 4.56 -13.95
N GLN A 106 -7.20 4.50 -12.95
CA GLN A 106 -6.86 4.90 -11.58
C GLN A 106 -5.65 4.11 -11.08
N LEU A 107 -5.68 2.77 -11.19
CA LEU A 107 -4.59 1.91 -10.76
C LEU A 107 -3.29 2.25 -11.48
N THR A 108 -3.31 2.36 -12.82
CA THR A 108 -2.10 2.66 -13.60
C THR A 108 -1.48 3.99 -13.19
N VAL A 109 -2.29 5.05 -13.07
CA VAL A 109 -1.78 6.38 -12.70
C VAL A 109 -1.23 6.37 -11.28
N THR A 110 -1.96 5.80 -10.32
CA THR A 110 -1.51 5.77 -8.91
C THR A 110 -0.28 4.91 -8.72
N THR A 111 -0.14 3.78 -9.42
CA THR A 111 1.07 2.93 -9.42
C THR A 111 2.29 3.69 -9.94
N ILE A 112 2.17 4.36 -11.10
CA ILE A 112 3.28 5.12 -11.68
C ILE A 112 3.71 6.26 -10.73
N LEU A 113 2.75 6.97 -10.13
CA LEU A 113 3.04 8.04 -9.20
C LEU A 113 3.68 7.50 -7.91
N ALA A 114 3.14 6.43 -7.33
CA ALA A 114 3.68 5.79 -6.13
C ALA A 114 5.14 5.34 -6.37
N ALA A 115 5.40 4.56 -7.41
CA ALA A 115 6.74 4.10 -7.76
C ALA A 115 7.71 5.26 -8.04
N SER A 116 7.25 6.32 -8.72
CA SER A 116 8.09 7.50 -8.99
C SER A 116 8.46 8.24 -7.70
N PHE A 117 7.51 8.47 -6.81
CA PHE A 117 7.76 9.15 -5.54
C PHE A 117 8.64 8.32 -4.61
N THR A 118 8.43 7.00 -4.54
CA THR A 118 9.27 6.08 -3.77
C THR A 118 10.70 6.04 -4.34
N LEU A 119 10.85 6.02 -5.67
CA LEU A 119 12.17 6.07 -6.32
C LEU A 119 12.90 7.39 -6.05
N ILE A 120 12.21 8.52 -6.12
CA ILE A 120 12.80 9.82 -5.79
C ILE A 120 13.16 9.86 -4.29
N ALA A 121 12.32 9.32 -3.41
CA ALA A 121 12.62 9.22 -1.98
C ALA A 121 13.87 8.37 -1.72
N LEU A 122 14.02 7.24 -2.42
CA LEU A 122 15.22 6.39 -2.36
C LEU A 122 16.49 7.18 -2.70
N VAL A 123 16.45 7.97 -3.78
CA VAL A 123 17.63 8.72 -4.24
C VAL A 123 17.93 9.94 -3.35
N THR A 124 16.90 10.64 -2.91
CA THR A 124 17.05 11.91 -2.16
C THR A 124 17.04 11.74 -0.65
N ASN A 125 16.69 10.55 -0.15
CA ASN A 125 16.41 10.27 1.26
C ASN A 125 15.36 11.22 1.87
N ASN A 126 14.40 11.66 1.05
CA ASN A 126 13.35 12.56 1.49
C ASN A 126 12.10 11.77 1.89
N LEU A 127 11.92 11.57 3.19
CA LEU A 127 10.82 10.77 3.76
C LEU A 127 9.43 11.39 3.54
N TRP A 128 9.34 12.70 3.28
CA TRP A 128 8.06 13.36 2.98
C TRP A 128 7.44 12.86 1.67
N LEU A 129 8.28 12.44 0.73
CA LEU A 129 7.81 11.82 -0.50
C LEU A 129 7.13 10.48 -0.21
N LEU A 130 7.67 9.67 0.70
CA LEU A 130 7.06 8.41 1.13
C LEU A 130 5.69 8.64 1.82
N VAL A 131 5.59 9.69 2.65
CA VAL A 131 4.30 10.07 3.25
C VAL A 131 3.27 10.39 2.18
N THR A 132 3.68 11.12 1.13
CA THR A 132 2.80 11.49 0.02
C THR A 132 2.30 10.26 -0.77
N VAL A 133 3.10 9.19 -0.85
CA VAL A 133 2.69 7.91 -1.49
C VAL A 133 1.41 7.36 -0.87
N GLY A 134 1.15 7.60 0.42
CA GLY A 134 -0.10 7.18 1.08
C GLY A 134 -1.37 7.66 0.37
N LEU A 135 -1.33 8.84 -0.26
CA LEU A 135 -2.46 9.34 -1.05
C LEU A 135 -2.72 8.46 -2.28
N PHE A 136 -1.68 7.98 -2.94
CA PHE A 136 -1.79 7.12 -4.13
C PHE A 136 -2.20 5.70 -3.74
N HIS A 137 -1.60 5.15 -2.70
CA HIS A 137 -1.93 3.83 -2.16
C HIS A 137 -3.41 3.70 -1.77
N SER A 138 -4.02 4.78 -1.30
CA SER A 138 -5.41 4.79 -0.84
C SER A 138 -6.42 4.26 -1.86
N VAL A 139 -6.14 4.44 -3.14
CA VAL A 139 -7.01 4.07 -4.27
C VAL A 139 -6.71 2.65 -4.77
N MET A 140 -5.45 2.22 -4.68
CA MET A 140 -4.95 1.01 -5.34
C MET A 140 -5.65 -0.25 -4.84
N TRP A 141 -5.84 -0.39 -3.53
CA TRP A 141 -6.49 -1.58 -2.96
C TRP A 141 -7.87 -1.84 -3.56
N GLY A 142 -8.71 -0.80 -3.62
CA GLY A 142 -10.06 -0.90 -4.17
C GLY A 142 -10.06 -1.21 -5.67
N CYS A 143 -9.12 -0.63 -6.42
CA CYS A 143 -8.97 -0.88 -7.85
C CYS A 143 -8.53 -2.33 -8.13
N ILE A 144 -7.51 -2.83 -7.41
CA ILE A 144 -7.02 -4.21 -7.57
C ILE A 144 -8.14 -5.20 -7.22
N PHE A 145 -8.84 -4.99 -6.10
CA PHE A 145 -9.96 -5.84 -5.71
C PHE A 145 -11.05 -5.87 -6.77
N THR A 146 -11.50 -4.69 -7.22
CA THR A 146 -12.56 -4.59 -8.24
C THR A 146 -12.17 -5.32 -9.52
N LEU A 147 -10.93 -5.13 -10.00
CA LEU A 147 -10.45 -5.79 -11.21
C LEU A 147 -10.31 -7.31 -11.03
N ALA A 148 -9.92 -7.76 -9.83
CA ALA A 148 -9.76 -9.18 -9.52
C ALA A 148 -11.08 -9.96 -9.47
N ILE A 149 -12.17 -9.33 -9.00
CA ILE A 149 -13.45 -10.03 -8.79
C ILE A 149 -14.49 -9.77 -9.90
N THR A 150 -14.23 -8.83 -10.81
CA THR A 150 -15.19 -8.47 -11.88
C THR A 150 -15.51 -9.68 -12.75
N GLY A 151 -16.80 -9.95 -12.95
CA GLY A 151 -17.29 -11.02 -13.83
C GLY A 151 -17.28 -12.44 -13.24
N LEU A 152 -16.93 -12.58 -11.94
CA LEU A 152 -16.88 -13.91 -11.29
C LEU A 152 -18.24 -14.45 -10.83
N ASN A 153 -19.29 -13.62 -10.80
CA ASN A 153 -20.65 -14.00 -10.46
C ASN A 153 -20.73 -14.96 -9.23
N LYS A 154 -21.16 -16.20 -9.42
CA LYS A 154 -21.28 -17.21 -8.37
C LYS A 154 -19.96 -17.56 -7.65
N TYR A 155 -18.81 -17.25 -8.25
CA TYR A 155 -17.50 -17.50 -7.66
C TYR A 155 -17.00 -16.34 -6.80
N THR A 156 -17.65 -15.17 -6.80
CA THR A 156 -17.19 -13.94 -6.14
C THR A 156 -16.86 -14.14 -4.66
N SER A 157 -17.73 -14.85 -3.91
CA SER A 157 -17.52 -15.07 -2.48
C SER A 157 -16.25 -15.87 -2.19
N LYS A 158 -16.02 -16.94 -2.93
CA LYS A 158 -14.80 -17.77 -2.78
C LYS A 158 -13.56 -17.05 -3.31
N ALA A 159 -13.72 -16.30 -4.40
CA ALA A 159 -12.65 -15.50 -4.98
C ALA A 159 -12.18 -14.40 -4.03
N SER A 160 -13.10 -13.71 -3.35
CA SER A 160 -12.75 -12.71 -2.33
C SER A 160 -11.96 -13.32 -1.18
N GLY A 161 -12.31 -14.53 -0.73
CA GLY A 161 -11.53 -15.24 0.30
C GLY A 161 -10.11 -15.57 -0.16
N VAL A 162 -9.95 -16.06 -1.39
CA VAL A 162 -8.62 -16.34 -1.97
C VAL A 162 -7.83 -15.03 -2.19
N PHE A 163 -8.49 -13.98 -2.64
CA PHE A 163 -7.86 -12.66 -2.81
C PHE A 163 -7.26 -12.14 -1.48
N MET A 164 -7.99 -12.31 -0.38
CA MET A 164 -7.53 -11.88 0.95
C MET A 164 -6.27 -12.63 1.44
N MET A 165 -5.98 -13.81 0.90
CA MET A 165 -4.71 -14.50 1.22
C MET A 165 -3.50 -13.69 0.73
N GLY A 166 -3.65 -12.93 -0.36
CA GLY A 166 -2.57 -12.07 -0.85
C GLY A 166 -2.16 -10.95 0.11
N VAL A 167 -3.03 -10.56 1.05
CA VAL A 167 -2.71 -9.54 2.09
C VAL A 167 -1.52 -9.95 2.97
N PHE A 168 -1.16 -11.25 2.99
CA PHE A 168 0.04 -11.75 3.67
C PHE A 168 1.35 -11.06 3.22
N GLY A 169 1.37 -10.43 2.05
CA GLY A 169 2.49 -9.59 1.60
C GLY A 169 2.89 -8.51 2.61
N GLY A 170 1.90 -7.95 3.33
CA GLY A 170 2.13 -6.98 4.40
C GLY A 170 2.90 -7.50 5.63
N ALA A 171 3.01 -8.81 5.80
CA ALA A 171 3.91 -9.39 6.80
C ALA A 171 5.30 -9.68 6.21
N VAL A 172 5.34 -10.13 4.96
CA VAL A 172 6.59 -10.57 4.31
C VAL A 172 7.51 -9.40 3.99
N PHE A 173 7.02 -8.38 3.30
CA PHE A 173 7.90 -7.33 2.76
C PHE A 173 8.47 -6.39 3.81
N PRO A 174 7.73 -5.91 4.84
CA PRO A 174 8.33 -5.12 5.92
C PRO A 174 9.42 -5.90 6.68
N PHE A 175 9.20 -7.20 6.89
CA PHE A 175 10.19 -8.08 7.52
C PHE A 175 11.46 -8.23 6.65
N LEU A 176 11.30 -8.50 5.36
CA LEU A 176 12.42 -8.56 4.41
C LEU A 176 13.17 -7.22 4.35
N GLN A 177 12.45 -6.11 4.36
CA GLN A 177 13.04 -4.78 4.37
C GLN A 177 13.89 -4.55 5.63
N GLY A 178 13.42 -5.02 6.81
CA GLY A 178 14.21 -4.98 8.04
C GLY A 178 15.52 -5.78 7.94
N ILE A 179 15.48 -7.00 7.41
CA ILE A 179 16.69 -7.82 7.18
C ILE A 179 17.65 -7.09 6.22
N LEU A 180 17.14 -6.45 5.17
CA LEU A 180 17.98 -5.69 4.24
C LEU A 180 18.60 -4.47 4.93
N ALA A 181 17.85 -3.75 5.77
CA ALA A 181 18.36 -2.61 6.52
C ALA A 181 19.50 -3.00 7.43
N ASP A 182 19.34 -4.10 8.17
CA ASP A 182 20.39 -4.65 9.03
C ASP A 182 21.64 -5.09 8.23
N SER A 183 21.43 -5.70 7.07
CA SER A 183 22.51 -6.20 6.20
C SER A 183 23.27 -5.08 5.51
N TRP A 184 22.60 -4.03 5.10
CA TRP A 184 23.18 -2.90 4.37
C TRP A 184 23.60 -1.75 5.27
N GLY A 185 23.19 -1.79 6.54
CA GLY A 185 23.46 -0.74 7.53
C GLY A 185 22.77 0.58 7.22
N SER A 186 21.68 0.55 6.42
CA SER A 186 20.90 1.73 6.07
C SER A 186 19.48 1.39 5.64
N TRP A 187 18.51 2.15 6.12
CA TRP A 187 17.12 2.07 5.68
C TRP A 187 16.91 2.68 4.30
N GLN A 188 17.66 3.70 3.94
CA GLN A 188 17.49 4.44 2.70
C GLN A 188 17.45 3.51 1.47
N TYR A 189 18.44 2.64 1.33
CA TYR A 189 18.57 1.78 0.15
C TYR A 189 17.51 0.68 0.10
N THR A 190 16.89 0.34 1.22
CA THR A 190 15.85 -0.70 1.28
C THR A 190 14.56 -0.30 0.57
N TRP A 191 14.34 0.99 0.31
CA TRP A 191 13.19 1.46 -0.46
C TRP A 191 13.15 0.93 -1.89
N ILE A 192 14.26 0.41 -2.41
CA ILE A 192 14.28 -0.29 -3.70
C ILE A 192 13.33 -1.51 -3.70
N LEU A 193 13.20 -2.20 -2.56
CA LEU A 193 12.27 -3.32 -2.41
C LEU A 193 10.82 -2.85 -2.61
N VAL A 194 10.49 -1.69 -2.07
CA VAL A 194 9.14 -1.10 -2.21
C VAL A 194 8.89 -0.68 -3.65
N VAL A 195 9.86 -0.04 -4.32
CA VAL A 195 9.77 0.29 -5.76
C VAL A 195 9.49 -0.96 -6.60
N ILE A 196 10.18 -2.07 -6.31
CA ILE A 196 9.95 -3.35 -7.03
C ILE A 196 8.54 -3.88 -6.77
N CYS A 197 8.00 -3.70 -5.57
CA CYS A 197 6.64 -4.14 -5.23
C CYS A 197 5.55 -3.28 -5.90
N GLU A 198 5.87 -2.05 -6.26
CA GLU A 198 4.95 -1.12 -6.92
C GLU A 198 4.91 -1.28 -8.45
N LEU A 199 5.91 -1.92 -9.07
CA LEU A 199 6.02 -2.17 -10.51
C LEU A 199 5.43 -3.53 -10.93
#